data_98a317bc1ff99221d057980488269a1f
#
_entry.id   98a317bc1ff99221d057980488269a1f
#
_cell.length_a   1.000
_cell.length_b   1.000
_cell.length_c   1.000
_cell.angle_alpha   90.00
_cell.angle_beta   90.00
_cell.angle_gamma   90.00
#
_symmetry.space_group_name_H-M   'P 1'
#
loop_
_entity.id
_entity.type
_entity.pdbx_description
1 polymer ?
#
loop_
_entity_poly.entity_id
_entity_poly.type
_entity_poly.pdbx_seq_one_letter_code
_entity_poly.pdbx_strand_id
1 'polypeptide(L)'
;MTELKNVDLDEVKKFESRADNWWNLDGEFKTLHEINLSRLKFIMKNKNIQGMNILDVGCGGGILTESLAKEGAIVTGIDASNENIRVASEHASVNKLKINYHVTTVEEMSSSSNAKFDLITCMELLEHVPNPLSIIEASRKMLKPEGHIVFSTINRNLKAYMLAIIAGEYILKLLPKKTHSYEKFIRPNELINWCKKFNLKINKMSGIKYNPLLRKSYLSTSPEVNYILDVVADD
;
A
#
# COMPACT_ATOMS: atom_id res chain seq x y z
N MET A 1 -15.52 -11.75 19.40
CA MET A 1 -14.82 -10.99 18.34
C MET A 1 -13.46 -10.65 18.92
N THR A 2 -12.40 -11.22 18.38
CA THR A 2 -11.01 -10.88 18.75
C THR A 2 -10.75 -9.45 18.30
N GLU A 3 -10.42 -8.58 19.22
CA GLU A 3 -10.10 -7.18 18.94
C GLU A 3 -8.84 -7.15 18.06
N LEU A 4 -8.93 -6.60 16.85
CA LEU A 4 -7.81 -6.43 15.92
C LEU A 4 -6.79 -5.48 16.56
N LYS A 5 -5.66 -6.00 17.04
CA LYS A 5 -4.72 -5.29 17.93
C LYS A 5 -4.02 -4.07 17.32
N ASN A 6 -3.94 -3.96 15.99
CA ASN A 6 -3.23 -2.86 15.30
C ASN A 6 -4.09 -2.20 14.22
N VAL A 7 -5.36 -1.97 14.53
CA VAL A 7 -6.34 -1.36 13.63
C VAL A 7 -6.93 -0.12 14.28
N ASP A 8 -6.86 1.01 13.59
CA ASP A 8 -7.59 2.23 13.94
C ASP A 8 -9.00 2.12 13.34
N LEU A 9 -9.98 1.78 14.19
CA LEU A 9 -11.36 1.54 13.76
C LEU A 9 -12.02 2.77 13.12
N ASP A 10 -11.60 3.98 13.49
CA ASP A 10 -12.12 5.21 12.88
C ASP A 10 -11.55 5.41 11.48
N GLU A 11 -10.28 5.05 11.26
CA GLU A 11 -9.69 5.02 9.92
C GLU A 11 -10.40 3.98 9.04
N VAL A 12 -10.61 2.75 9.53
CA VAL A 12 -11.33 1.71 8.78
C VAL A 12 -12.71 2.20 8.37
N LYS A 13 -13.50 2.75 9.30
CA LYS A 13 -14.85 3.28 8.99
C LYS A 13 -14.85 4.37 7.93
N LYS A 14 -13.81 5.24 7.90
CA LYS A 14 -13.68 6.27 6.86
C LYS A 14 -13.56 5.65 5.46
N PHE A 15 -12.79 4.58 5.30
CA PHE A 15 -12.64 3.89 4.03
C PHE A 15 -13.88 3.05 3.70
N GLU A 16 -14.46 2.33 4.67
CA GLU A 16 -15.68 1.55 4.50
C GLU A 16 -16.86 2.39 3.97
N SER A 17 -17.07 3.57 4.54
CA SER A 17 -18.14 4.48 4.11
C SER A 17 -18.05 4.92 2.64
N ARG A 18 -16.94 4.65 1.98
CA ARG A 18 -16.61 5.02 0.61
C ARG A 18 -16.28 3.83 -0.28
N ALA A 19 -16.44 2.61 0.24
CA ALA A 19 -15.97 1.40 -0.43
C ALA A 19 -16.53 1.25 -1.85
N ASP A 20 -17.77 1.57 -2.08
CA ASP A 20 -18.39 1.49 -3.41
C ASP A 20 -17.80 2.44 -4.46
N ASN A 21 -17.04 3.45 -4.03
CA ASN A 21 -16.36 4.41 -4.91
C ASN A 21 -14.94 3.99 -5.34
N TRP A 22 -14.40 2.86 -4.84
CA TRP A 22 -13.03 2.45 -5.15
C TRP A 22 -12.71 2.43 -6.64
N TRP A 23 -13.63 1.97 -7.47
CA TRP A 23 -13.45 1.82 -8.92
C TRP A 23 -14.04 2.95 -9.76
N ASN A 24 -14.51 4.03 -9.13
CA ASN A 24 -14.91 5.23 -9.84
C ASN A 24 -13.65 6.05 -10.20
N LEU A 25 -13.27 6.04 -11.48
CA LEU A 25 -12.08 6.72 -12.00
C LEU A 25 -12.12 8.25 -11.90
N ASP A 26 -13.26 8.84 -11.67
CA ASP A 26 -13.44 10.27 -11.42
C ASP A 26 -13.86 10.58 -9.96
N GLY A 27 -13.93 9.53 -9.14
CA GLY A 27 -14.30 9.59 -7.74
C GLY A 27 -13.15 9.99 -6.79
N GLU A 28 -13.37 9.76 -5.51
CA GLU A 28 -12.44 10.11 -4.42
C GLU A 28 -11.11 9.34 -4.50
N PHE A 29 -11.11 8.13 -5.07
CA PHE A 29 -9.93 7.28 -5.21
C PHE A 29 -9.20 7.43 -6.56
N LYS A 30 -9.61 8.38 -7.43
CA LYS A 30 -9.01 8.59 -8.75
C LYS A 30 -7.49 8.72 -8.71
N THR A 31 -6.96 9.43 -7.72
CA THR A 31 -5.52 9.63 -7.58
C THR A 31 -4.79 8.31 -7.35
N LEU A 32 -5.38 7.35 -6.62
CA LEU A 32 -4.81 6.03 -6.41
C LEU A 32 -4.70 5.26 -7.73
N HIS A 33 -5.69 5.35 -8.62
CA HIS A 33 -5.63 4.77 -9.97
C HIS A 33 -4.52 5.41 -10.79
N GLU A 34 -4.39 6.74 -10.73
CA GLU A 34 -3.43 7.51 -11.53
C GLU A 34 -1.97 7.31 -11.08
N ILE A 35 -1.73 7.04 -9.79
CA ILE A 35 -0.39 6.72 -9.27
C ILE A 35 -0.06 5.22 -9.40
N ASN A 36 -1.04 4.36 -9.58
CA ASN A 36 -0.85 2.91 -9.59
C ASN A 36 0.11 2.42 -10.67
N LEU A 37 0.10 3.06 -11.86
CA LEU A 37 1.04 2.74 -12.92
C LEU A 37 2.50 2.98 -12.50
N SER A 38 2.77 4.03 -11.72
CA SER A 38 4.12 4.29 -11.19
C SER A 38 4.52 3.27 -10.12
N ARG A 39 3.57 2.84 -9.26
CA ARG A 39 3.80 1.76 -8.30
C ARG A 39 4.17 0.46 -9.02
N LEU A 40 3.37 0.05 -9.99
CA LEU A 40 3.61 -1.17 -10.78
C LEU A 40 4.96 -1.11 -11.52
N LYS A 41 5.27 0.00 -12.19
CA LYS A 41 6.57 0.22 -12.84
C LYS A 41 7.76 0.11 -11.87
N PHE A 42 7.61 0.62 -10.65
CA PHE A 42 8.66 0.50 -9.64
C PHE A 42 8.85 -0.95 -9.20
N ILE A 43 7.75 -1.66 -8.92
CA ILE A 43 7.76 -3.06 -8.52
C ILE A 43 8.44 -3.91 -9.59
N MET A 44 8.03 -3.76 -10.84
CA MET A 44 8.49 -4.58 -11.97
C MET A 44 9.84 -4.15 -12.53
N LYS A 45 10.42 -3.03 -12.08
CA LYS A 45 11.72 -2.56 -12.60
C LYS A 45 12.80 -3.62 -12.38
N ASN A 46 13.25 -4.22 -13.47
CA ASN A 46 14.24 -5.32 -13.50
C ASN A 46 13.77 -6.62 -12.81
N LYS A 47 12.46 -6.83 -12.69
CA LYS A 47 11.87 -8.00 -12.03
C LYS A 47 10.69 -8.51 -12.85
N ASN A 48 10.72 -9.80 -13.20
CA ASN A 48 9.55 -10.51 -13.72
C ASN A 48 8.74 -11.05 -12.53
N ILE A 49 7.48 -10.62 -12.39
CA ILE A 49 6.60 -11.05 -11.31
C ILE A 49 5.66 -12.21 -11.70
N GLN A 50 5.73 -12.67 -12.93
CA GLN A 50 4.90 -13.78 -13.40
C GLN A 50 5.14 -15.06 -12.58
N GLY A 51 4.07 -15.63 -12.02
CA GLY A 51 4.12 -16.80 -11.16
C GLY A 51 4.62 -16.56 -9.73
N MET A 52 5.03 -15.34 -9.37
CA MET A 52 5.39 -15.01 -7.99
C MET A 52 4.17 -15.01 -7.08
N ASN A 53 4.34 -15.55 -5.86
CA ASN A 53 3.36 -15.39 -4.79
C ASN A 53 3.52 -14.00 -4.17
N ILE A 54 2.51 -13.16 -4.31
CA ILE A 54 2.53 -11.77 -3.82
C ILE A 54 1.43 -11.59 -2.77
N LEU A 55 1.78 -10.95 -1.65
CA LEU A 55 0.85 -10.48 -0.65
C LEU A 55 0.70 -8.95 -0.75
N ASP A 56 -0.53 -8.47 -0.92
CA ASP A 56 -0.85 -7.04 -0.90
C ASP A 56 -1.53 -6.70 0.43
N VAL A 57 -0.81 -6.01 1.32
CA VAL A 57 -1.22 -5.69 2.69
C VAL A 57 -1.91 -4.34 2.72
N GLY A 58 -3.16 -4.28 3.21
CA GLY A 58 -4.01 -3.11 3.12
C GLY A 58 -4.43 -2.86 1.68
N CYS A 59 -4.91 -3.91 0.99
CA CYS A 59 -5.18 -3.86 -0.45
C CYS A 59 -6.36 -2.94 -0.84
N GLY A 60 -7.17 -2.49 0.13
CA GLY A 60 -8.35 -1.68 -0.12
C GLY A 60 -9.30 -2.34 -1.12
N GLY A 61 -9.78 -1.58 -2.10
CA GLY A 61 -10.63 -2.09 -3.19
C GLY A 61 -9.88 -2.87 -4.29
N GLY A 62 -8.59 -3.21 -4.10
CA GLY A 62 -7.86 -4.13 -4.99
C GLY A 62 -7.19 -3.50 -6.21
N ILE A 63 -6.97 -2.19 -6.25
CA ILE A 63 -6.40 -1.49 -7.43
C ILE A 63 -5.02 -2.03 -7.82
N LEU A 64 -4.08 -2.13 -6.86
CA LEU A 64 -2.76 -2.68 -7.11
C LEU A 64 -2.81 -4.20 -7.25
N THR A 65 -3.58 -4.86 -6.39
CA THR A 65 -3.77 -6.32 -6.38
C THR A 65 -4.16 -6.86 -7.76
N GLU A 66 -5.17 -6.23 -8.40
CA GLU A 66 -5.57 -6.63 -9.76
C GLU A 66 -4.51 -6.34 -10.81
N SER A 67 -3.78 -5.22 -10.67
CA SER A 67 -2.70 -4.90 -11.60
C SER A 67 -1.58 -5.94 -11.54
N LEU A 68 -1.21 -6.40 -10.34
CA LEU A 68 -0.23 -7.46 -10.14
C LEU A 68 -0.71 -8.81 -10.72
N ALA A 69 -2.00 -9.13 -10.51
CA ALA A 69 -2.59 -10.36 -11.07
C ALA A 69 -2.65 -10.32 -12.61
N LYS A 70 -2.92 -9.17 -13.22
CA LYS A 70 -2.89 -8.98 -14.68
C LYS A 70 -1.50 -9.19 -15.28
N GLU A 71 -0.44 -8.92 -14.51
CA GLU A 71 0.96 -9.21 -14.90
C GLU A 71 1.37 -10.67 -14.59
N GLY A 72 0.41 -11.53 -14.25
CA GLY A 72 0.62 -12.97 -14.08
C GLY A 72 1.10 -13.42 -12.70
N ALA A 73 1.07 -12.54 -11.70
CA ALA A 73 1.39 -12.95 -10.32
C ALA A 73 0.23 -13.73 -9.68
N ILE A 74 0.55 -14.59 -8.71
CA ILE A 74 -0.39 -15.28 -7.83
C ILE A 74 -0.59 -14.39 -6.62
N VAL A 75 -1.71 -13.66 -6.56
CA VAL A 75 -1.88 -12.57 -5.59
C VAL A 75 -2.86 -12.95 -4.49
N THR A 76 -2.46 -12.65 -3.26
CA THR A 76 -3.33 -12.61 -2.08
C THR A 76 -3.45 -11.16 -1.63
N GLY A 77 -4.67 -10.64 -1.53
CA GLY A 77 -4.96 -9.31 -0.98
C GLY A 77 -5.58 -9.42 0.41
N ILE A 78 -5.10 -8.64 1.34
CA ILE A 78 -5.67 -8.57 2.70
C ILE A 78 -5.99 -7.13 3.10
N ASP A 79 -7.12 -6.96 3.77
CA ASP A 79 -7.55 -5.69 4.35
C ASP A 79 -8.35 -5.95 5.63
N ALA A 80 -8.34 -5.02 6.58
CA ALA A 80 -9.11 -5.13 7.81
C ALA A 80 -10.61 -4.86 7.60
N SER A 81 -10.98 -4.22 6.48
CA SER A 81 -12.36 -3.83 6.14
C SER A 81 -13.07 -4.91 5.33
N ASN A 82 -14.23 -5.36 5.82
CA ASN A 82 -15.11 -6.25 5.08
C ASN A 82 -15.59 -5.63 3.76
N GLU A 83 -15.96 -4.35 3.79
CA GLU A 83 -16.50 -3.67 2.61
C GLU A 83 -15.45 -3.48 1.51
N ASN A 84 -14.20 -3.17 1.89
CA ASN A 84 -13.11 -3.08 0.92
C ASN A 84 -12.89 -4.44 0.23
N ILE A 85 -12.83 -5.53 1.01
CA ILE A 85 -12.65 -6.89 0.47
C ILE A 85 -13.85 -7.32 -0.36
N ARG A 86 -15.08 -6.97 0.02
CA ARG A 86 -16.27 -7.22 -0.79
C ARG A 86 -16.13 -6.59 -2.18
N VAL A 87 -15.85 -5.29 -2.23
CA VAL A 87 -15.71 -4.54 -3.49
C VAL A 87 -14.55 -5.07 -4.32
N ALA A 88 -13.40 -5.36 -3.71
CA ALA A 88 -12.24 -5.93 -4.40
C ALA A 88 -12.57 -7.29 -5.02
N SER A 89 -13.27 -8.17 -4.29
CA SER A 89 -13.66 -9.50 -4.75
C SER A 89 -14.66 -9.44 -5.90
N GLU A 90 -15.69 -8.59 -5.78
CA GLU A 90 -16.69 -8.38 -6.82
C GLU A 90 -16.06 -7.87 -8.12
N HIS A 91 -15.19 -6.85 -8.03
CA HIS A 91 -14.55 -6.27 -9.20
C HIS A 91 -13.58 -7.27 -9.86
N ALA A 92 -12.78 -8.00 -9.09
CA ALA A 92 -11.91 -9.06 -9.62
C ALA A 92 -12.70 -10.16 -10.32
N SER A 93 -13.87 -10.56 -9.77
CA SER A 93 -14.74 -11.56 -10.36
C SER A 93 -15.29 -11.11 -11.72
N VAL A 94 -15.75 -9.86 -11.82
CA VAL A 94 -16.23 -9.27 -13.09
C VAL A 94 -15.11 -9.28 -14.14
N ASN A 95 -13.86 -9.02 -13.73
CA ASN A 95 -12.68 -9.02 -14.60
C ASN A 95 -12.07 -10.42 -14.79
N LYS A 96 -12.68 -11.48 -14.25
CA LYS A 96 -12.23 -12.89 -14.35
C LYS A 96 -10.79 -13.08 -13.82
N LEU A 97 -10.39 -12.30 -12.83
CA LEU A 97 -9.09 -12.42 -12.17
C LEU A 97 -9.18 -13.41 -11.00
N LYS A 98 -8.17 -14.28 -10.88
CA LYS A 98 -8.06 -15.21 -9.76
C LYS A 98 -7.18 -14.58 -8.69
N ILE A 99 -7.80 -14.02 -7.67
CA ILE A 99 -7.14 -13.36 -6.55
C ILE A 99 -7.74 -13.90 -5.24
N ASN A 100 -6.89 -14.20 -4.26
CA ASN A 100 -7.34 -14.64 -2.95
C ASN A 100 -7.48 -13.41 -2.03
N TYR A 101 -8.70 -13.00 -1.73
CA TYR A 101 -8.96 -11.90 -0.82
C TYR A 101 -9.37 -12.39 0.57
N HIS A 102 -8.82 -11.78 1.64
CA HIS A 102 -9.17 -12.12 3.03
C HIS A 102 -9.34 -10.87 3.88
N VAL A 103 -10.36 -10.89 4.73
CA VAL A 103 -10.55 -9.88 5.79
C VAL A 103 -9.68 -10.28 6.96
N THR A 104 -8.50 -9.69 7.07
CA THR A 104 -7.53 -9.96 8.13
C THR A 104 -6.43 -8.90 8.14
N THR A 105 -5.62 -8.87 9.19
CA THR A 105 -4.37 -8.09 9.22
C THR A 105 -3.17 -8.98 8.92
N VAL A 106 -2.04 -8.37 8.54
CA VAL A 106 -0.81 -9.14 8.30
C VAL A 106 -0.28 -9.80 9.57
N GLU A 107 -0.52 -9.20 10.73
CA GLU A 107 -0.16 -9.78 12.03
C GLU A 107 -0.95 -11.05 12.33
N GLU A 108 -2.26 -11.03 12.10
CA GLU A 108 -3.10 -12.22 12.27
C GLU A 108 -2.73 -13.31 11.29
N MET A 109 -2.56 -12.95 10.01
CA MET A 109 -2.15 -13.89 8.97
C MET A 109 -0.78 -14.51 9.30
N SER A 110 0.19 -13.71 9.77
CA SER A 110 1.52 -14.21 10.14
C SER A 110 1.52 -15.14 11.37
N SER A 111 0.49 -15.03 12.22
CA SER A 111 0.34 -15.87 13.41
C SER A 111 -0.42 -17.16 13.13
N SER A 112 -1.31 -17.15 12.14
CA SER A 112 -2.20 -18.28 11.81
C SER A 112 -1.76 -19.09 10.60
N SER A 113 -0.78 -18.62 9.82
CA SER A 113 -0.35 -19.25 8.58
C SER A 113 1.17 -19.30 8.45
N ASN A 114 1.68 -20.40 7.89
CA ASN A 114 3.09 -20.53 7.49
C ASN A 114 3.35 -20.12 6.02
N ALA A 115 2.38 -19.47 5.38
CA ALA A 115 2.53 -19.02 4.00
C ALA A 115 3.71 -18.04 3.87
N LYS A 116 4.46 -18.16 2.76
CA LYS A 116 5.60 -17.34 2.44
C LYS A 116 5.45 -16.74 1.05
N PHE A 117 5.81 -15.48 0.92
CA PHE A 117 5.64 -14.70 -0.30
C PHE A 117 6.98 -14.28 -0.89
N ASP A 118 7.06 -14.23 -2.22
CA ASP A 118 8.22 -13.74 -2.97
C ASP A 118 8.31 -12.21 -2.89
N LEU A 119 7.14 -11.57 -2.84
CA LEU A 119 6.98 -10.13 -2.74
C LEU A 119 5.82 -9.79 -1.81
N ILE A 120 6.00 -8.80 -0.97
CA ILE A 120 4.94 -8.20 -0.16
C ILE A 120 4.83 -6.73 -0.54
N THR A 121 3.62 -6.24 -0.79
CA THR A 121 3.34 -4.82 -1.01
C THR A 121 2.53 -4.26 0.16
N CYS A 122 2.85 -3.03 0.57
CA CYS A 122 2.15 -2.31 1.64
C CYS A 122 2.13 -0.83 1.25
N MET A 123 1.04 -0.40 0.60
CA MET A 123 0.93 0.92 -0.01
C MET A 123 0.00 1.82 0.78
N GLU A 124 0.50 2.97 1.24
CA GLU A 124 -0.27 4.00 1.96
C GLU A 124 -1.05 3.40 3.16
N LEU A 125 -0.47 2.46 3.89
CA LEU A 125 -1.09 1.84 5.05
C LEU A 125 -0.42 2.26 6.36
N LEU A 126 0.91 2.39 6.36
CA LEU A 126 1.69 2.59 7.59
C LEU A 126 1.29 3.83 8.37
N GLU A 127 0.85 4.90 7.70
CA GLU A 127 0.35 6.14 8.30
C GLU A 127 -1.05 6.01 8.90
N HIS A 128 -1.78 4.93 8.64
CA HIS A 128 -3.15 4.71 9.09
C HIS A 128 -3.28 3.72 10.26
N VAL A 129 -2.17 3.13 10.69
CA VAL A 129 -2.16 2.13 11.79
C VAL A 129 -1.54 2.69 13.08
N PRO A 130 -1.96 2.23 14.26
CA PRO A 130 -1.37 2.65 15.53
C PRO A 130 0.11 2.29 15.67
N ASN A 131 0.54 1.14 15.16
CA ASN A 131 1.91 0.64 15.27
C ASN A 131 2.46 0.13 13.92
N PRO A 132 3.11 0.99 13.12
CA PRO A 132 3.71 0.58 11.85
C PRO A 132 4.80 -0.50 11.97
N LEU A 133 5.52 -0.55 13.09
CA LEU A 133 6.56 -1.56 13.31
C LEU A 133 5.99 -2.98 13.32
N SER A 134 4.78 -3.16 13.85
CA SER A 134 4.09 -4.46 13.88
C SER A 134 3.82 -4.98 12.45
N ILE A 135 3.40 -4.09 11.53
CA ILE A 135 3.22 -4.43 10.11
C ILE A 135 4.54 -4.91 9.48
N ILE A 136 5.64 -4.18 9.73
CA ILE A 136 6.97 -4.52 9.17
C ILE A 136 7.44 -5.88 9.70
N GLU A 137 7.31 -6.11 11.02
CA GLU A 137 7.69 -7.37 11.67
C GLU A 137 6.90 -8.55 11.10
N ALA A 138 5.56 -8.43 11.03
CA ALA A 138 4.69 -9.47 10.52
C ALA A 138 4.96 -9.76 9.03
N SER A 139 5.17 -8.72 8.23
CA SER A 139 5.55 -8.86 6.82
C SER A 139 6.89 -9.59 6.68
N ARG A 140 7.90 -9.25 7.50
CA ARG A 140 9.19 -9.97 7.49
C ARG A 140 9.04 -11.45 7.81
N LYS A 141 8.18 -11.80 8.76
CA LYS A 141 7.88 -13.21 9.10
C LYS A 141 7.28 -14.00 7.95
N MET A 142 6.52 -13.33 7.07
CA MET A 142 5.87 -13.95 5.91
C MET A 142 6.71 -13.91 4.62
N LEU A 143 7.88 -13.29 4.66
CA LEU A 143 8.76 -13.16 3.52
C LEU A 143 9.57 -14.44 3.30
N LYS A 144 9.73 -14.87 2.04
CA LYS A 144 10.70 -15.90 1.66
C LYS A 144 12.13 -15.40 1.80
N PRO A 145 13.14 -16.29 1.91
CA PRO A 145 14.54 -15.90 1.69
C PRO A 145 14.67 -15.14 0.36
N GLU A 146 15.48 -14.08 0.33
CA GLU A 146 15.65 -13.18 -0.83
C GLU A 146 14.36 -12.50 -1.34
N GLY A 147 13.24 -12.64 -0.61
CA GLY A 147 11.99 -11.96 -0.91
C GLY A 147 12.09 -10.45 -0.72
N HIS A 148 11.14 -9.73 -1.30
CA HIS A 148 11.08 -8.27 -1.26
C HIS A 148 9.86 -7.77 -0.50
N ILE A 149 10.00 -6.65 0.20
CA ILE A 149 8.86 -5.89 0.70
C ILE A 149 8.92 -4.49 0.08
N VAL A 150 7.81 -4.07 -0.52
CA VAL A 150 7.69 -2.74 -1.10
C VAL A 150 6.68 -1.92 -0.29
N PHE A 151 7.17 -0.87 0.35
CA PHE A 151 6.37 0.09 1.09
C PHE A 151 6.17 1.37 0.29
N SER A 152 5.02 2.03 0.40
CA SER A 152 4.88 3.44 0.03
C SER A 152 4.12 4.20 1.11
N THR A 153 4.47 5.48 1.26
CA THR A 153 3.82 6.40 2.22
C THR A 153 4.19 7.86 1.90
N ILE A 154 3.60 8.79 2.64
CA ILE A 154 3.82 10.23 2.51
C ILE A 154 4.96 10.66 3.43
N ASN A 155 5.90 11.44 2.88
CA ASN A 155 7.04 11.96 3.63
C ASN A 155 6.63 13.07 4.61
N ARG A 156 7.09 13.01 5.85
CA ARG A 156 6.84 14.04 6.87
C ARG A 156 7.76 15.24 6.68
N ASN A 157 7.37 16.16 5.81
CA ASN A 157 8.02 17.46 5.63
C ASN A 157 7.01 18.54 5.20
N LEU A 158 7.42 19.81 5.26
CA LEU A 158 6.56 20.94 4.96
C LEU A 158 6.00 20.91 3.53
N LYS A 159 6.80 20.46 2.56
CA LYS A 159 6.39 20.36 1.16
C LYS A 159 5.29 19.31 0.97
N ALA A 160 5.43 18.14 1.61
CA ALA A 160 4.40 17.11 1.60
C ALA A 160 3.11 17.58 2.29
N TYR A 161 3.23 18.27 3.41
CA TYR A 161 2.10 18.90 4.08
C TYR A 161 1.34 19.87 3.17
N MET A 162 2.05 20.78 2.51
CA MET A 162 1.47 21.75 1.59
C MET A 162 0.78 21.10 0.41
N LEU A 163 1.39 20.08 -0.18
CA LEU A 163 0.89 19.43 -1.39
C LEU A 163 -0.17 18.37 -1.09
N ALA A 164 0.02 17.51 -0.11
CA ALA A 164 -0.91 16.42 0.19
C ALA A 164 -2.16 16.92 0.94
N ILE A 165 -1.98 17.78 1.95
CA ILE A 165 -3.10 18.25 2.79
C ILE A 165 -3.70 19.53 2.20
N ILE A 166 -2.92 20.61 2.06
CA ILE A 166 -3.49 21.90 1.66
C ILE A 166 -3.95 21.87 0.21
N ALA A 167 -3.07 21.50 -0.72
CA ALA A 167 -3.42 21.46 -2.13
C ALA A 167 -4.33 20.27 -2.47
N GLY A 168 -4.03 19.05 -1.98
CA GLY A 168 -4.76 17.84 -2.30
C GLY A 168 -6.16 17.80 -1.69
N GLU A 169 -6.29 18.06 -0.38
CA GLU A 169 -7.58 17.94 0.30
C GLU A 169 -8.44 19.19 0.21
N TYR A 170 -7.85 20.40 0.30
CA TYR A 170 -8.62 21.64 0.43
C TYR A 170 -8.75 22.44 -0.85
N ILE A 171 -7.72 22.51 -1.70
CA ILE A 171 -7.73 23.34 -2.92
C ILE A 171 -8.21 22.54 -4.12
N LEU A 172 -7.52 21.44 -4.44
CA LEU A 172 -7.79 20.65 -5.64
C LEU A 172 -8.85 19.55 -5.42
N LYS A 173 -9.22 19.29 -4.15
CA LYS A 173 -10.20 18.27 -3.76
C LYS A 173 -9.89 16.89 -4.37
N LEU A 174 -8.61 16.59 -4.52
CA LEU A 174 -8.12 15.31 -5.06
C LEU A 174 -8.29 14.17 -4.05
N LEU A 175 -8.36 14.51 -2.76
CA LEU A 175 -8.52 13.62 -1.63
C LEU A 175 -9.61 14.16 -0.72
N PRO A 176 -10.36 13.30 -0.02
CA PRO A 176 -11.31 13.73 1.00
C PRO A 176 -10.64 14.53 2.11
N LYS A 177 -11.36 15.50 2.67
CA LYS A 177 -10.84 16.30 3.80
C LYS A 177 -10.55 15.42 5.00
N LYS A 178 -9.47 15.73 5.75
CA LYS A 178 -9.03 15.00 6.94
C LYS A 178 -8.65 13.53 6.65
N THR A 179 -8.24 13.21 5.42
CA THR A 179 -7.72 11.88 5.10
C THR A 179 -6.37 11.66 5.76
N HIS A 180 -5.54 12.71 5.88
CA HIS A 180 -4.20 12.61 6.41
C HIS A 180 -3.96 13.54 7.60
N SER A 181 -3.18 13.07 8.58
CA SER A 181 -2.61 13.86 9.66
C SER A 181 -1.10 13.96 9.46
N TYR A 182 -0.55 15.18 9.45
CA TYR A 182 0.88 15.39 9.27
C TYR A 182 1.77 14.61 10.26
N GLU A 183 1.27 14.42 11.48
CA GLU A 183 1.98 13.70 12.54
C GLU A 183 2.15 12.21 12.21
N LYS A 184 1.22 11.64 11.43
CA LYS A 184 1.24 10.24 11.00
C LYS A 184 2.12 10.01 9.76
N PHE A 185 2.58 11.06 9.07
CA PHE A 185 3.51 10.93 7.95
C PHE A 185 4.85 10.37 8.40
N ILE A 186 5.54 9.64 7.52
CA ILE A 186 6.74 8.88 7.87
C ILE A 186 7.92 9.37 7.04
N ARG A 187 9.01 9.79 7.70
CA ARG A 187 10.22 10.18 6.98
C ARG A 187 10.92 8.94 6.42
N PRO A 188 11.56 9.03 5.23
CA PRO A 188 12.31 7.90 4.67
C PRO A 188 13.30 7.26 5.65
N ASN A 189 14.05 8.06 6.39
CA ASN A 189 15.02 7.55 7.37
C ASN A 189 14.35 6.83 8.55
N GLU A 190 13.14 7.20 8.94
CA GLU A 190 12.38 6.50 9.99
C GLU A 190 11.99 5.11 9.51
N LEU A 191 11.40 5.00 8.31
CA LEU A 191 11.02 3.73 7.72
C LEU A 191 12.24 2.81 7.51
N ILE A 192 13.34 3.36 7.01
CA ILE A 192 14.60 2.63 6.83
C ILE A 192 15.12 2.07 8.17
N ASN A 193 15.09 2.88 9.22
CA ASN A 193 15.54 2.46 10.54
C ASN A 193 14.62 1.39 11.16
N TRP A 194 13.31 1.47 10.89
CA TRP A 194 12.36 0.44 11.29
C TRP A 194 12.60 -0.87 10.55
N CYS A 195 12.83 -0.83 9.25
CA CYS A 195 13.17 -2.01 8.45
C CYS A 195 14.45 -2.71 8.95
N LYS A 196 15.49 -1.94 9.27
CA LYS A 196 16.74 -2.49 9.81
C LYS A 196 16.56 -3.24 11.13
N LYS A 197 15.61 -2.86 11.98
CA LYS A 197 15.32 -3.58 13.24
C LYS A 197 14.86 -5.02 13.00
N PHE A 198 14.32 -5.30 11.82
CA PHE A 198 13.82 -6.62 11.44
C PHE A 198 14.67 -7.30 10.35
N ASN A 199 15.96 -6.97 10.28
CA ASN A 199 16.90 -7.55 9.32
C ASN A 199 16.42 -7.38 7.86
N LEU A 200 16.02 -6.15 7.53
CA LEU A 200 15.66 -5.75 6.17
C LEU A 200 16.62 -4.64 5.72
N LYS A 201 17.27 -4.81 4.57
CA LYS A 201 18.12 -3.80 3.96
C LYS A 201 17.47 -3.16 2.74
N ILE A 202 17.83 -1.91 2.46
CA ILE A 202 17.34 -1.19 1.31
C ILE A 202 17.90 -1.83 0.04
N ASN A 203 16.99 -2.13 -0.90
CA ASN A 203 17.36 -2.46 -2.28
C ASN A 203 17.30 -1.21 -3.17
N LYS A 204 16.17 -0.50 -3.17
CA LYS A 204 15.98 0.74 -3.96
C LYS A 204 14.91 1.64 -3.35
N MET A 205 14.98 2.93 -3.64
CA MET A 205 13.97 3.92 -3.27
C MET A 205 13.73 4.88 -4.43
N SER A 206 12.50 5.39 -4.54
CA SER A 206 12.11 6.41 -5.51
C SER A 206 11.05 7.32 -4.91
N GLY A 207 11.01 8.57 -5.37
CA GLY A 207 9.82 9.40 -5.16
C GLY A 207 8.73 9.06 -6.18
N ILE A 208 7.49 9.36 -5.85
CA ILE A 208 6.36 9.37 -6.79
C ILE A 208 5.91 10.82 -6.91
N LYS A 209 6.03 11.39 -8.11
CA LYS A 209 5.50 12.71 -8.46
C LYS A 209 4.18 12.54 -9.20
N TYR A 210 3.22 13.40 -8.86
CA TYR A 210 1.93 13.42 -9.50
C TYR A 210 1.64 14.80 -10.10
N ASN A 211 1.18 14.81 -11.35
CA ASN A 211 0.72 16.03 -12.04
C ASN A 211 -0.79 15.97 -12.19
N PRO A 212 -1.56 16.77 -11.42
CA PRO A 212 -3.02 16.75 -11.46
C PRO A 212 -3.62 17.27 -12.77
N LEU A 213 -2.93 18.17 -13.47
CA LEU A 213 -3.40 18.71 -14.76
C LEU A 213 -3.34 17.66 -15.87
N LEU A 214 -2.29 16.84 -15.86
CA LEU A 214 -2.11 15.77 -16.83
C LEU A 214 -2.70 14.43 -16.34
N ARG A 215 -3.15 14.36 -15.10
CA ARG A 215 -3.62 13.12 -14.44
C ARG A 215 -2.60 11.98 -14.58
N LYS A 216 -1.31 12.30 -14.42
CA LYS A 216 -0.19 11.35 -14.61
C LYS A 216 0.78 11.38 -13.45
N SER A 217 1.30 10.19 -13.13
CA SER A 217 2.38 10.04 -12.17
C SER A 217 3.64 9.51 -12.82
N TYR A 218 4.78 9.77 -12.20
CA TYR A 218 6.09 9.29 -12.64
C TYR A 218 7.03 9.10 -11.45
N LEU A 219 7.97 8.17 -11.61
CA LEU A 219 9.02 7.93 -10.63
C LEU A 219 10.06 9.05 -10.69
N SER A 220 10.62 9.39 -9.55
CA SER A 220 11.57 10.49 -9.38
C SER A 220 12.70 10.07 -8.44
N THR A 221 13.88 10.61 -8.61
CA THR A 221 15.01 10.39 -7.69
C THR A 221 14.82 11.07 -6.33
N SER A 222 13.90 12.04 -6.23
CA SER A 222 13.63 12.79 -5.01
C SER A 222 12.39 12.27 -4.28
N PRO A 223 12.51 11.75 -3.03
CA PRO A 223 11.40 11.26 -2.21
C PRO A 223 10.72 12.40 -1.40
N GLU A 224 10.50 13.55 -2.04
CA GLU A 224 10.08 14.78 -1.32
C GLU A 224 8.66 14.72 -0.79
N VAL A 225 7.70 14.13 -1.51
CA VAL A 225 6.28 14.10 -1.11
C VAL A 225 5.85 12.68 -0.82
N ASN A 226 5.60 11.88 -1.86
CA ASN A 226 5.37 10.46 -1.74
C ASN A 226 6.63 9.71 -2.14
N TYR A 227 6.91 8.61 -1.45
CA TYR A 227 8.02 7.74 -1.81
C TYR A 227 7.63 6.28 -1.73
N ILE A 228 8.39 5.49 -2.47
CA ILE A 228 8.27 4.03 -2.53
C ILE A 228 9.65 3.43 -2.25
N LEU A 229 9.69 2.47 -1.34
CA LEU A 229 10.89 1.83 -0.81
C LEU A 229 10.78 0.33 -1.00
N ASP A 230 11.76 -0.27 -1.67
CA ASP A 230 11.93 -1.72 -1.78
C ASP A 230 13.06 -2.17 -0.84
N VAL A 231 12.75 -3.10 0.02
CA VAL A 231 13.70 -3.72 0.96
C VAL A 231 13.73 -5.23 0.75
N VAL A 232 14.86 -5.85 1.08
CA VAL A 232 15.09 -7.30 1.01
C VAL A 232 15.56 -7.82 2.36
N ALA A 233 15.36 -9.11 2.61
CA ALA A 233 15.92 -9.76 3.77
C ALA A 233 17.44 -9.58 3.81
N ASP A 234 17.98 -9.31 4.98
CA ASP A 234 19.43 -9.20 5.28
C ASP A 234 19.80 -10.37 6.18
N ASP A 235 19.85 -11.56 5.58
CA ASP A 235 20.14 -12.83 6.27
C ASP A 235 21.64 -13.05 6.43
#